data_755194704d3c8b03bde90e2b2774d93b
#
_entry.id   755194704d3c8b03bde90e2b2774d93b
#
_cell.length_a   1.000
_cell.length_b   1.000
_cell.length_c   1.000
_cell.angle_alpha   90.00
_cell.angle_beta   90.00
_cell.angle_gamma   90.00
#
_symmetry.space_group_name_H-M   'P 1'
#
loop_
_entity.id
_entity.type
_entity.pdbx_description
1 polymer ?
#
loop_
_entity_poly.entity_id
_entity_poly.type
_entity_poly.pdbx_seq_one_letter_code
_entity_poly.pdbx_strand_id
1 'polypeptide(L)'
;MRLPNLENDVDWDSLVAGMDVVVHLAAIAHRSHADSLDYTQANRTATANLVQACRRQGIKRLIFMSSIGAQAGSAADHVVTEIDEPRPITAYDRAKLAAEEEIRLSGVPFSILRPVIVYGPGAKANIALMMRIATLPLPLPFGAFKNRRSLLSIDNLIQAVVLCLDDRATLDQTFIVCDREPITLAEMFVTLREATGESPRLFSIPPTAVKAVLIAAGRQPLWDRIGRELVASSAKLQKAGWSPEIETRAGLRAMMGPSSDESPFRSD
;
A
#
# COMPACT_ATOMS: atom_id res chain seq x y z
N MET A 1 -15.38 16.95 9.77
CA MET A 1 -14.66 16.93 11.07
C MET A 1 -13.19 16.62 10.80
N ARG A 2 -12.23 17.37 11.35
CA ARG A 2 -10.80 17.07 11.16
C ARG A 2 -10.36 16.07 12.23
N LEU A 3 -9.76 14.93 11.83
CA LEU A 3 -9.25 13.96 12.79
C LEU A 3 -8.13 14.60 13.65
N PRO A 4 -8.09 14.33 14.97
CA PRO A 4 -7.00 14.75 15.82
C PRO A 4 -5.69 14.05 15.45
N ASN A 5 -4.57 14.56 15.96
CA ASN A 5 -3.29 13.89 15.79
C ASN A 5 -3.30 12.57 16.60
N LEU A 6 -3.02 11.44 15.93
CA LEU A 6 -3.04 10.10 16.53
C LEU A 6 -1.96 9.87 17.60
N GLU A 7 -1.00 10.78 17.73
CA GLU A 7 0.02 10.76 18.78
C GLU A 7 -0.51 11.33 20.11
N ASN A 8 -1.67 12.00 20.09
CA ASN A 8 -2.30 12.57 21.26
C ASN A 8 -3.37 11.64 21.84
N ASP A 9 -3.87 11.99 23.01
CA ASP A 9 -5.04 11.35 23.58
C ASP A 9 -6.28 11.73 22.75
N VAL A 10 -6.89 10.74 22.13
CA VAL A 10 -8.04 10.90 21.21
C VAL A 10 -9.27 10.32 21.89
N ASP A 11 -10.35 11.10 21.96
CA ASP A 11 -11.66 10.61 22.38
C ASP A 11 -12.30 9.76 21.27
N TRP A 12 -11.85 8.50 21.20
CA TRP A 12 -12.33 7.54 20.21
C TRP A 12 -13.80 7.20 20.40
N ASP A 13 -14.31 7.18 21.64
CA ASP A 13 -15.71 6.87 21.91
C ASP A 13 -16.66 7.85 21.24
N SER A 14 -16.39 9.14 21.36
CA SER A 14 -17.19 10.18 20.68
C SER A 14 -17.09 10.10 19.15
N LEU A 15 -15.91 9.69 18.62
CA LEU A 15 -15.71 9.58 17.18
C LEU A 15 -16.46 8.42 16.53
N VAL A 16 -16.64 7.32 17.25
CA VAL A 16 -17.30 6.11 16.70
C VAL A 16 -18.74 5.93 17.20
N ALA A 17 -19.22 6.81 18.07
CA ALA A 17 -20.59 6.74 18.61
C ALA A 17 -21.64 6.75 17.49
N GLY A 18 -22.56 5.78 17.52
CA GLY A 18 -23.64 5.66 16.55
C GLY A 18 -23.21 5.19 15.15
N MET A 19 -21.97 4.78 14.96
CA MET A 19 -21.49 4.21 13.71
C MET A 19 -21.72 2.70 13.69
N ASP A 20 -22.04 2.15 12.52
CA ASP A 20 -22.11 0.71 12.30
C ASP A 20 -20.79 0.14 11.85
N VAL A 21 -20.03 0.89 11.02
CA VAL A 21 -18.79 0.46 10.40
C VAL A 21 -17.72 1.53 10.58
N VAL A 22 -16.49 1.09 10.83
CA VAL A 22 -15.32 1.95 10.91
C VAL A 22 -14.30 1.51 9.86
N VAL A 23 -13.83 2.45 9.02
CA VAL A 23 -12.72 2.23 8.08
C VAL A 23 -11.49 2.97 8.59
N HIS A 24 -10.54 2.23 9.14
CA HIS A 24 -9.33 2.79 9.74
C HIS A 24 -8.19 2.87 8.74
N LEU A 25 -8.05 4.02 8.08
CA LEU A 25 -6.99 4.32 7.11
C LEU A 25 -5.83 5.11 7.72
N ALA A 26 -6.06 5.72 8.87
CA ALA A 26 -5.09 6.61 9.49
C ALA A 26 -3.87 5.85 10.00
N ALA A 27 -2.69 6.30 9.58
CA ALA A 27 -1.40 5.77 10.02
C ALA A 27 -0.27 6.75 9.71
N ILE A 28 0.81 6.68 10.45
CA ILE A 28 2.08 7.28 10.04
C ILE A 28 2.81 6.26 9.16
N ALA A 29 3.08 6.62 7.90
CA ALA A 29 3.70 5.72 6.93
C ALA A 29 5.09 6.18 6.45
N HIS A 30 5.34 7.50 6.34
CA HIS A 30 6.52 8.05 5.66
C HIS A 30 7.03 9.33 6.33
N ARG A 31 7.35 9.29 7.63
CA ARG A 31 8.09 10.38 8.28
C ARG A 31 9.60 10.10 8.19
N SER A 32 10.35 11.02 7.61
CA SER A 32 11.81 10.91 7.41
C SER A 32 12.59 10.82 8.73
N HIS A 33 11.99 11.17 9.86
CA HIS A 33 12.58 11.20 11.19
C HIS A 33 11.72 10.48 12.25
N ALA A 34 10.69 9.71 11.85
CA ALA A 34 9.93 8.92 12.80
C ALA A 34 10.80 7.75 13.31
N ASP A 35 10.96 7.66 14.60
CA ASP A 35 11.62 6.53 15.25
C ASP A 35 10.63 5.36 15.47
N SER A 36 11.10 4.30 16.11
CA SER A 36 10.25 3.14 16.41
C SER A 36 9.13 3.44 17.41
N LEU A 37 9.32 4.44 18.28
CA LEU A 37 8.32 4.84 19.27
C LEU A 37 7.17 5.58 18.59
N ASP A 38 7.44 6.48 17.64
CA ASP A 38 6.42 7.19 16.86
C ASP A 38 5.51 6.21 16.11
N TYR A 39 6.10 5.20 15.44
CA TYR A 39 5.31 4.19 14.75
C TYR A 39 4.49 3.32 15.71
N THR A 40 5.03 2.97 16.87
CA THR A 40 4.31 2.21 17.89
C THR A 40 3.13 3.02 18.44
N GLN A 41 3.35 4.28 18.81
CA GLN A 41 2.31 5.14 19.37
C GLN A 41 1.20 5.41 18.35
N ALA A 42 1.54 5.85 17.14
CA ALA A 42 0.55 6.28 16.16
C ALA A 42 -0.15 5.12 15.43
N ASN A 43 0.53 3.97 15.26
CA ASN A 43 -0.05 2.87 14.49
C ASN A 43 -0.58 1.74 15.37
N ARG A 44 0.15 1.33 16.43
CA ARG A 44 -0.31 0.27 17.33
C ARG A 44 -1.23 0.80 18.42
N THR A 45 -0.74 1.74 19.25
CA THR A 45 -1.48 2.21 20.44
C THR A 45 -2.77 2.93 20.04
N ALA A 46 -2.72 3.81 19.03
CA ALA A 46 -3.92 4.48 18.53
C ALA A 46 -4.95 3.47 17.97
N THR A 47 -4.49 2.42 17.27
CA THR A 47 -5.38 1.36 16.80
C THR A 47 -5.97 0.56 17.94
N ALA A 48 -5.18 0.20 18.97
CA ALA A 48 -5.68 -0.48 20.16
C ALA A 48 -6.77 0.33 20.88
N ASN A 49 -6.56 1.63 21.05
CA ASN A 49 -7.56 2.52 21.66
C ASN A 49 -8.83 2.64 20.83
N LEU A 50 -8.70 2.80 19.50
CA LEU A 50 -9.84 2.80 18.58
C LEU A 50 -10.64 1.50 18.70
N VAL A 51 -9.97 0.35 18.69
CA VAL A 51 -10.62 -0.95 18.76
C VAL A 51 -11.38 -1.16 20.06
N GLN A 52 -10.83 -0.67 21.18
CA GLN A 52 -11.54 -0.70 22.46
C GLN A 52 -12.81 0.16 22.44
N ALA A 53 -12.75 1.35 21.83
CA ALA A 53 -13.93 2.20 21.62
C ALA A 53 -14.95 1.50 20.70
N CYS A 54 -14.51 0.91 19.58
CA CYS A 54 -15.35 0.13 18.68
C CYS A 54 -16.11 -0.98 19.44
N ARG A 55 -15.41 -1.70 20.33
CA ARG A 55 -16.02 -2.74 21.17
C ARG A 55 -17.08 -2.16 22.12
N ARG A 56 -16.77 -1.06 22.83
CA ARG A 56 -17.72 -0.42 23.76
C ARG A 56 -18.97 0.09 23.06
N GLN A 57 -18.81 0.64 21.85
CA GLN A 57 -19.90 1.22 21.04
C GLN A 57 -20.65 0.18 20.18
N GLY A 58 -20.24 -1.09 20.21
CA GLY A 58 -20.91 -2.16 19.48
C GLY A 58 -20.76 -2.05 17.96
N ILE A 59 -19.62 -1.57 17.47
CA ILE A 59 -19.30 -1.49 16.03
C ILE A 59 -19.41 -2.87 15.40
N LYS A 60 -20.18 -2.97 14.31
CA LYS A 60 -20.48 -4.23 13.63
C LYS A 60 -19.35 -4.69 12.71
N ARG A 61 -18.48 -3.76 12.28
CA ARG A 61 -17.37 -4.05 11.38
C ARG A 61 -16.27 -3.01 11.45
N LEU A 62 -15.02 -3.47 11.56
CA LEU A 62 -13.82 -2.66 11.43
C LEU A 62 -13.03 -3.09 10.19
N ILE A 63 -12.82 -2.19 9.24
CA ILE A 63 -11.91 -2.40 8.12
C ILE A 63 -10.60 -1.70 8.42
N PHE A 64 -9.51 -2.46 8.47
CA PHE A 64 -8.18 -1.95 8.80
C PHE A 64 -7.25 -1.97 7.59
N MET A 65 -6.70 -0.80 7.26
CA MET A 65 -5.67 -0.68 6.24
C MET A 65 -4.30 -0.97 6.83
N SER A 66 -3.85 -2.22 6.64
CA SER A 66 -2.51 -2.67 7.00
C SER A 66 -1.52 -2.41 5.85
N SER A 67 -0.57 -3.29 5.61
CA SER A 67 0.44 -3.21 4.55
C SER A 67 0.98 -4.60 4.23
N ILE A 68 1.40 -4.82 2.99
CA ILE A 68 2.19 -5.99 2.61
C ILE A 68 3.49 -6.10 3.42
N GLY A 69 3.99 -4.96 3.92
CA GLY A 69 5.14 -4.90 4.81
C GLY A 69 4.95 -5.72 6.09
N ALA A 70 3.74 -5.79 6.63
CA ALA A 70 3.41 -6.64 7.78
C ALA A 70 3.58 -8.14 7.46
N GLN A 71 3.40 -8.54 6.18
CA GLN A 71 3.56 -9.92 5.72
C GLN A 71 5.01 -10.25 5.35
N ALA A 72 5.66 -9.44 4.50
CA ALA A 72 6.91 -9.82 3.85
C ALA A 72 7.95 -8.68 3.76
N GLY A 73 7.72 -7.53 4.41
CA GLY A 73 8.59 -6.37 4.24
C GLY A 73 8.57 -5.84 2.81
N SER A 74 9.75 -5.50 2.26
CA SER A 74 9.88 -4.85 0.95
C SER A 74 10.27 -5.78 -0.19
N ALA A 75 10.54 -7.09 0.08
CA ALA A 75 11.00 -8.05 -0.91
C ALA A 75 10.72 -9.49 -0.48
N ALA A 76 10.47 -10.37 -1.46
CA ALA A 76 10.35 -11.81 -1.28
C ALA A 76 10.92 -12.54 -2.49
N ASP A 77 11.32 -13.79 -2.30
CA ASP A 77 11.85 -14.69 -3.34
C ASP A 77 10.80 -15.70 -3.85
N HIS A 78 9.58 -15.56 -3.36
CA HIS A 78 8.42 -16.35 -3.74
C HIS A 78 7.18 -15.45 -3.87
N VAL A 79 6.08 -16.01 -4.37
CA VAL A 79 4.79 -15.30 -4.41
C VAL A 79 4.20 -15.28 -3.00
N VAL A 80 4.13 -14.08 -2.41
CA VAL A 80 3.64 -13.87 -1.05
C VAL A 80 2.14 -14.10 -0.97
N THR A 81 1.72 -14.87 0.02
CA THR A 81 0.33 -15.19 0.32
C THR A 81 0.03 -14.96 1.82
N GLU A 82 -1.24 -15.02 2.21
CA GLU A 82 -1.66 -14.85 3.60
C GLU A 82 -1.31 -16.04 4.52
N ILE A 83 -0.97 -17.19 3.95
CA ILE A 83 -0.56 -18.39 4.70
C ILE A 83 0.93 -18.38 5.08
N ASP A 84 1.72 -17.49 4.47
CA ASP A 84 3.12 -17.37 4.80
C ASP A 84 3.30 -16.79 6.20
N GLU A 85 4.33 -17.21 6.91
CA GLU A 85 4.68 -16.65 8.20
C GLU A 85 5.05 -15.16 8.05
N PRO A 86 4.43 -14.22 8.81
CA PRO A 86 4.74 -12.80 8.74
C PRO A 86 6.22 -12.50 9.08
N ARG A 87 6.89 -11.74 8.22
CA ARG A 87 8.30 -11.34 8.38
C ARG A 87 8.46 -9.82 8.21
N PRO A 88 7.94 -9.02 9.17
CA PRO A 88 8.07 -7.57 9.13
C PRO A 88 9.53 -7.14 9.30
N ILE A 89 10.01 -6.22 8.45
CA ILE A 89 11.42 -5.79 8.44
C ILE A 89 11.60 -4.43 9.12
N THR A 90 10.75 -3.46 8.80
CA THR A 90 10.87 -2.10 9.34
C THR A 90 10.09 -1.89 10.63
N ALA A 91 10.35 -0.81 11.35
CA ALA A 91 9.54 -0.43 12.52
C ALA A 91 8.07 -0.21 12.15
N TYR A 92 7.82 0.39 10.97
CA TYR A 92 6.49 0.54 10.42
C TYR A 92 5.79 -0.82 10.18
N ASP A 93 6.48 -1.78 9.56
CA ASP A 93 5.92 -3.11 9.27
C ASP A 93 5.56 -3.84 10.57
N ARG A 94 6.45 -3.78 11.57
CA ARG A 94 6.20 -4.37 12.89
C ARG A 94 5.03 -3.70 13.61
N ALA A 95 4.91 -2.37 13.53
CA ALA A 95 3.81 -1.65 14.15
C ALA A 95 2.47 -1.98 13.48
N LYS A 96 2.45 -2.16 12.15
CA LYS A 96 1.25 -2.60 11.43
C LYS A 96 0.84 -4.01 11.81
N LEU A 97 1.78 -4.97 11.89
CA LEU A 97 1.50 -6.33 12.32
C LEU A 97 0.99 -6.36 13.77
N ALA A 98 1.60 -5.60 14.68
CA ALA A 98 1.15 -5.49 16.05
C ALA A 98 -0.27 -4.88 16.17
N ALA A 99 -0.61 -3.90 15.32
CA ALA A 99 -1.96 -3.35 15.26
C ALA A 99 -2.99 -4.38 14.78
N GLU A 100 -2.63 -5.23 13.81
CA GLU A 100 -3.49 -6.34 13.38
C GLU A 100 -3.77 -7.32 14.52
N GLU A 101 -2.79 -7.58 15.38
CA GLU A 101 -2.94 -8.46 16.55
C GLU A 101 -3.93 -7.87 17.58
N GLU A 102 -3.83 -6.56 17.85
CA GLU A 102 -4.79 -5.87 18.73
C GLU A 102 -6.23 -5.99 18.19
N ILE A 103 -6.40 -5.92 16.86
CA ILE A 103 -7.70 -6.09 16.22
C ILE A 103 -8.21 -7.52 16.37
N ARG A 104 -7.38 -8.55 16.10
CA ARG A 104 -7.77 -9.96 16.19
C ARG A 104 -8.19 -10.36 17.62
N LEU A 105 -7.54 -9.79 18.62
CA LEU A 105 -7.82 -10.06 20.03
C LEU A 105 -9.02 -9.28 20.59
N SER A 106 -9.53 -8.31 19.85
CA SER A 106 -10.55 -7.37 20.36
C SER A 106 -11.95 -7.95 20.50
N GLY A 107 -12.29 -8.94 19.69
CA GLY A 107 -13.67 -9.45 19.54
C GLY A 107 -14.56 -8.53 18.70
N VAL A 108 -14.05 -7.44 18.10
CA VAL A 108 -14.78 -6.64 17.10
C VAL A 108 -14.68 -7.36 15.76
N PRO A 109 -15.78 -7.59 15.01
CA PRO A 109 -15.72 -8.16 13.67
C PRO A 109 -14.86 -7.31 12.75
N PHE A 110 -13.94 -7.91 11.98
CA PHE A 110 -12.95 -7.14 11.22
C PHE A 110 -12.71 -7.65 9.80
N SER A 111 -12.12 -6.78 8.98
CA SER A 111 -11.44 -7.14 7.73
C SER A 111 -10.11 -6.40 7.68
N ILE A 112 -9.01 -7.13 7.56
CA ILE A 112 -7.67 -6.57 7.46
C ILE A 112 -7.21 -6.63 6.01
N LEU A 113 -6.87 -5.48 5.42
CA LEU A 113 -6.34 -5.38 4.07
C LEU A 113 -4.84 -5.07 4.13
N ARG A 114 -4.01 -5.90 3.47
CA ARG A 114 -2.57 -5.73 3.28
C ARG A 114 -2.27 -5.32 1.83
N PRO A 115 -2.45 -4.04 1.47
CA PRO A 115 -2.13 -3.59 0.13
C PRO A 115 -0.63 -3.65 -0.13
N VAL A 116 -0.27 -3.93 -1.40
CA VAL A 116 1.07 -3.68 -1.93
C VAL A 116 1.25 -2.17 -2.20
N ILE A 117 2.26 -1.78 -2.99
CA ILE A 117 2.45 -0.37 -3.36
C ILE A 117 1.21 0.11 -4.13
N VAL A 118 0.52 1.10 -3.56
CA VAL A 118 -0.65 1.72 -4.19
C VAL A 118 -0.23 2.84 -5.12
N TYR A 119 -0.78 2.85 -6.33
CA TYR A 119 -0.61 3.91 -7.31
C TYR A 119 -1.97 4.49 -7.73
N GLY A 120 -1.95 5.75 -8.20
CA GLY A 120 -3.15 6.47 -8.62
C GLY A 120 -2.93 7.98 -8.67
N PRO A 121 -3.93 8.77 -9.04
CA PRO A 121 -3.85 10.24 -9.02
C PRO A 121 -3.41 10.76 -7.65
N GLY A 122 -2.48 11.72 -7.63
CA GLY A 122 -1.94 12.28 -6.39
C GLY A 122 -1.00 11.35 -5.61
N ALA A 123 -0.53 10.25 -6.21
CA ALA A 123 0.45 9.35 -5.59
C ALA A 123 1.69 10.11 -5.12
N LYS A 124 2.18 9.73 -3.93
CA LYS A 124 3.32 10.38 -3.26
C LYS A 124 4.57 9.49 -3.29
N ALA A 125 5.67 10.02 -2.76
CA ALA A 125 6.91 9.29 -2.53
C ALA A 125 7.46 8.58 -3.78
N ASN A 126 7.58 7.25 -3.75
CA ASN A 126 8.24 6.47 -4.79
C ASN A 126 7.55 6.56 -6.16
N ILE A 127 6.23 6.54 -6.19
CA ILE A 127 5.46 6.64 -7.44
C ILE A 127 5.63 8.04 -8.07
N ALA A 128 5.50 9.10 -7.27
CA ALA A 128 5.75 10.46 -7.75
C ALA A 128 7.18 10.64 -8.28
N LEU A 129 8.18 10.03 -7.61
CA LEU A 129 9.56 10.05 -8.08
C LEU A 129 9.71 9.31 -9.42
N MET A 130 9.09 8.14 -9.56
CA MET A 130 9.10 7.39 -10.83
C MET A 130 8.47 8.18 -11.97
N MET A 131 7.34 8.83 -11.74
CA MET A 131 6.70 9.70 -12.74
C MET A 131 7.63 10.83 -13.18
N ARG A 132 8.27 11.53 -12.21
CA ARG A 132 9.25 12.59 -12.52
C ARG A 132 10.45 12.07 -13.30
N ILE A 133 10.96 10.87 -12.98
CA ILE A 133 12.08 10.26 -13.72
C ILE A 133 11.62 9.89 -15.14
N ALA A 134 10.41 9.38 -15.29
CA ALA A 134 9.87 9.01 -16.61
C ALA A 134 9.76 10.19 -17.57
N THR A 135 9.51 11.42 -17.08
CA THR A 135 9.43 12.63 -17.91
C THR A 135 10.79 13.25 -18.25
N LEU A 136 11.91 12.73 -17.73
CA LEU A 136 13.22 13.24 -18.09
C LEU A 136 13.56 12.92 -19.56
N PRO A 137 14.08 13.90 -20.34
CA PRO A 137 14.39 13.70 -21.77
C PRO A 137 15.70 12.89 -22.00
N LEU A 138 16.12 12.09 -21.00
CA LEU A 138 17.36 11.32 -21.00
C LEU A 138 17.06 9.83 -21.08
N PRO A 139 17.92 9.01 -21.70
CA PRO A 139 17.85 7.57 -21.60
C PRO A 139 17.93 7.11 -20.13
N LEU A 140 17.14 6.10 -19.73
CA LEU A 140 17.11 5.60 -18.37
C LEU A 140 17.82 4.24 -18.24
N PRO A 141 18.61 4.00 -17.19
CA PRO A 141 19.46 2.81 -17.03
C PRO A 141 18.71 1.60 -16.46
N PHE A 142 17.44 1.41 -16.84
CA PHE A 142 16.59 0.36 -16.24
C PHE A 142 16.27 -0.79 -17.20
N GLY A 143 16.82 -0.83 -18.41
CA GLY A 143 16.50 -1.84 -19.41
C GLY A 143 16.82 -3.29 -19.00
N ALA A 144 17.76 -3.51 -18.08
CA ALA A 144 18.11 -4.83 -17.58
C ALA A 144 17.36 -5.26 -16.30
N PHE A 145 16.46 -4.43 -15.76
CA PHE A 145 15.74 -4.74 -14.52
C PHE A 145 14.54 -5.63 -14.79
N LYS A 146 14.68 -6.93 -14.50
CA LYS A 146 13.65 -7.97 -14.70
C LYS A 146 12.91 -8.35 -13.41
N ASN A 147 13.26 -7.77 -12.28
CA ASN A 147 12.58 -8.00 -11.00
C ASN A 147 11.14 -7.50 -11.09
N ARG A 148 10.19 -8.36 -10.73
CA ARG A 148 8.74 -8.09 -10.78
C ARG A 148 8.24 -7.56 -9.46
N ARG A 149 7.26 -6.68 -9.55
CA ARG A 149 6.58 -6.15 -8.38
C ARG A 149 5.07 -6.11 -8.60
N SER A 150 4.35 -6.58 -7.62
CA SER A 150 2.91 -6.35 -7.55
C SER A 150 2.65 -4.90 -7.17
N LEU A 151 1.74 -4.28 -7.89
CA LEU A 151 1.20 -2.95 -7.64
C LEU A 151 -0.30 -3.05 -7.40
N LEU A 152 -0.91 -1.98 -6.95
CA LEU A 152 -2.35 -1.89 -6.71
C LEU A 152 -2.88 -0.53 -7.14
N SER A 153 -3.82 -0.51 -8.06
CA SER A 153 -4.55 0.72 -8.39
C SER A 153 -5.37 1.19 -7.18
N ILE A 154 -5.43 2.51 -6.98
CA ILE A 154 -6.28 3.09 -5.93
C ILE A 154 -7.75 2.71 -6.15
N ASP A 155 -8.22 2.63 -7.39
CA ASP A 155 -9.59 2.27 -7.72
C ASP A 155 -9.88 0.80 -7.35
N ASN A 156 -8.95 -0.12 -7.64
CA ASN A 156 -9.04 -1.51 -7.22
C ASN A 156 -9.01 -1.64 -5.68
N LEU A 157 -8.23 -0.80 -4.99
CA LEU A 157 -8.22 -0.76 -3.52
C LEU A 157 -9.57 -0.29 -2.97
N ILE A 158 -10.16 0.74 -3.56
CA ILE A 158 -11.49 1.24 -3.17
C ILE A 158 -12.53 0.13 -3.32
N GLN A 159 -12.53 -0.60 -4.43
CA GLN A 159 -13.42 -1.74 -4.65
C GLN A 159 -13.23 -2.84 -3.58
N ALA A 160 -11.99 -3.12 -3.18
CA ALA A 160 -11.70 -4.08 -2.11
C ALA A 160 -12.25 -3.61 -0.75
N VAL A 161 -12.14 -2.31 -0.44
CA VAL A 161 -12.74 -1.72 0.76
C VAL A 161 -14.27 -1.81 0.71
N VAL A 162 -14.88 -1.46 -0.44
CA VAL A 162 -16.35 -1.53 -0.62
C VAL A 162 -16.86 -2.95 -0.44
N LEU A 163 -16.19 -3.96 -1.00
CA LEU A 163 -16.55 -5.36 -0.75
C LEU A 163 -16.52 -5.69 0.74
N CYS A 164 -15.51 -5.21 1.45
CA CYS A 164 -15.38 -5.44 2.89
C CYS A 164 -16.42 -4.70 3.74
N LEU A 165 -17.21 -3.76 3.21
CA LEU A 165 -18.27 -3.09 3.96
C LEU A 165 -19.45 -4.02 4.26
N ASP A 166 -19.85 -4.86 3.32
CA ASP A 166 -21.10 -5.61 3.40
C ASP A 166 -20.95 -7.13 3.33
N ASP A 167 -19.89 -7.64 2.66
CA ASP A 167 -19.77 -9.07 2.40
C ASP A 167 -19.34 -9.85 3.64
N ARG A 168 -20.12 -10.87 4.00
CA ARG A 168 -19.84 -11.76 5.13
C ARG A 168 -18.59 -12.63 4.91
N ALA A 169 -18.25 -12.94 3.66
CA ALA A 169 -17.06 -13.73 3.34
C ALA A 169 -15.74 -13.02 3.69
N THR A 170 -15.80 -11.70 3.96
CA THR A 170 -14.64 -10.91 4.35
C THR A 170 -14.49 -10.72 5.86
N LEU A 171 -15.48 -11.17 6.66
CA LEU A 171 -15.42 -11.03 8.13
C LEU A 171 -14.35 -11.91 8.76
N ASP A 172 -13.67 -11.34 9.74
CA ASP A 172 -12.61 -11.97 10.53
C ASP A 172 -11.47 -12.56 9.67
N GLN A 173 -11.21 -11.86 8.55
CA GLN A 173 -10.20 -12.27 7.58
C GLN A 173 -9.13 -11.21 7.37
N THR A 174 -7.94 -11.69 6.99
CA THR A 174 -6.84 -10.86 6.46
C THR A 174 -6.66 -11.18 5.00
N PHE A 175 -6.49 -10.13 4.17
CA PHE A 175 -6.32 -10.25 2.73
C PHE A 175 -5.13 -9.44 2.23
N ILE A 176 -4.34 -10.03 1.36
CA ILE A 176 -3.39 -9.31 0.51
C ILE A 176 -4.18 -8.72 -0.67
N VAL A 177 -3.90 -7.45 -1.00
CA VAL A 177 -4.58 -6.74 -2.08
C VAL A 177 -3.54 -6.27 -3.09
N CYS A 178 -3.64 -6.78 -4.32
CA CYS A 178 -2.79 -6.40 -5.45
C CYS A 178 -3.52 -6.60 -6.77
N ASP A 179 -3.14 -5.85 -7.79
CA ASP A 179 -3.60 -6.05 -9.16
C ASP A 179 -3.23 -7.45 -9.67
N ARG A 180 -3.84 -7.89 -10.78
CA ARG A 180 -3.66 -9.25 -11.29
C ARG A 180 -2.23 -9.55 -11.71
N GLU A 181 -1.58 -8.60 -12.37
CA GLU A 181 -0.29 -8.84 -13.02
C GLU A 181 0.82 -8.02 -12.36
N PRO A 182 1.88 -8.69 -11.88
CA PRO A 182 3.09 -8.00 -11.46
C PRO A 182 3.82 -7.44 -12.69
N ILE A 183 4.50 -6.32 -12.51
CA ILE A 183 5.19 -5.59 -13.56
C ILE A 183 6.68 -5.42 -13.20
N THR A 184 7.56 -5.44 -14.20
CA THR A 184 8.99 -5.13 -13.97
C THR A 184 9.23 -3.63 -13.91
N LEU A 185 10.36 -3.22 -13.28
CA LEU A 185 10.75 -1.82 -13.24
C LEU A 185 10.96 -1.24 -14.65
N ALA A 186 11.54 -2.04 -15.57
CA ALA A 186 11.71 -1.65 -16.96
C ALA A 186 10.35 -1.37 -17.64
N GLU A 187 9.41 -2.30 -17.49
CA GLU A 187 8.06 -2.16 -18.05
C GLU A 187 7.29 -0.97 -17.47
N MET A 188 7.45 -0.69 -16.16
CA MET A 188 6.86 0.49 -15.55
C MET A 188 7.33 1.77 -16.26
N PHE A 189 8.65 1.93 -16.48
CA PHE A 189 9.18 3.11 -17.16
C PHE A 189 8.79 3.17 -18.64
N VAL A 190 8.73 2.04 -19.35
CA VAL A 190 8.20 1.99 -20.72
C VAL A 190 6.76 2.49 -20.74
N THR A 191 5.91 1.93 -19.89
CA THR A 191 4.48 2.27 -19.81
C THR A 191 4.26 3.76 -19.49
N LEU A 192 5.00 4.30 -18.52
CA LEU A 192 4.88 5.72 -18.15
C LEU A 192 5.33 6.67 -19.26
N ARG A 193 6.42 6.34 -19.98
CA ARG A 193 6.91 7.16 -21.10
C ARG A 193 5.98 7.12 -22.31
N GLU A 194 5.52 5.93 -22.68
CA GLU A 194 4.54 5.79 -23.77
C GLU A 194 3.28 6.60 -23.50
N ALA A 195 2.84 6.69 -22.25
CA ALA A 195 1.67 7.47 -21.87
C ALA A 195 1.85 8.99 -22.06
N THR A 196 3.09 9.49 -22.05
CA THR A 196 3.39 10.91 -22.35
C THR A 196 3.76 11.16 -23.81
N GLY A 197 3.68 10.15 -24.67
CA GLY A 197 4.12 10.21 -26.06
C GLY A 197 5.65 10.18 -26.23
N GLU A 198 6.39 9.91 -25.16
CA GLU A 198 7.84 9.82 -25.19
C GLU A 198 8.33 8.44 -25.61
N SER A 199 9.45 8.40 -26.33
CA SER A 199 10.12 7.14 -26.63
C SER A 199 10.66 6.49 -25.34
N PRO A 200 10.53 5.17 -25.14
CA PRO A 200 11.00 4.49 -23.93
C PRO A 200 12.46 4.75 -23.57
N ARG A 201 13.37 4.78 -24.57
CA ARG A 201 14.81 5.09 -24.44
C ARG A 201 15.45 4.47 -23.16
N LEU A 202 15.24 3.19 -22.96
CA LEU A 202 15.91 2.46 -21.89
C LEU A 202 17.22 1.87 -22.41
N PHE A 203 18.29 1.94 -21.62
CA PHE A 203 19.51 1.20 -21.87
C PHE A 203 19.81 0.25 -20.70
N SER A 204 20.58 -0.79 -21.00
CA SER A 204 20.81 -1.88 -20.05
C SER A 204 22.12 -1.65 -19.29
N ILE A 205 22.02 -1.41 -17.98
CA ILE A 205 23.13 -1.53 -17.05
C ILE A 205 22.87 -2.78 -16.18
N PRO A 206 23.87 -3.62 -15.92
CA PRO A 206 23.69 -4.73 -15.00
C PRO A 206 23.15 -4.26 -13.64
N PRO A 207 22.07 -4.83 -13.11
CA PRO A 207 21.51 -4.44 -11.82
C PRO A 207 22.53 -4.51 -10.67
N THR A 208 23.52 -5.42 -10.77
CA THR A 208 24.64 -5.55 -9.83
C THR A 208 25.53 -4.30 -9.78
N ALA A 209 25.76 -3.63 -10.91
CA ALA A 209 26.52 -2.38 -10.95
C ALA A 209 25.74 -1.24 -10.27
N VAL A 210 24.44 -1.13 -10.55
CA VAL A 210 23.55 -0.16 -9.87
C VAL A 210 23.51 -0.43 -8.37
N LYS A 211 23.42 -1.69 -7.96
CA LYS A 211 23.50 -2.12 -6.56
C LYS A 211 24.78 -1.63 -5.90
N ALA A 212 25.94 -1.89 -6.53
CA ALA A 212 27.25 -1.50 -5.98
C ALA A 212 27.33 0.02 -5.77
N VAL A 213 26.88 0.82 -6.75
CA VAL A 213 26.87 2.28 -6.66
C VAL A 213 25.95 2.76 -5.53
N LEU A 214 24.75 2.21 -5.42
CA LEU A 214 23.80 2.60 -4.37
C LEU A 214 24.31 2.25 -2.97
N ILE A 215 24.93 1.07 -2.82
CA ILE A 215 25.54 0.66 -1.54
C ILE A 215 26.72 1.58 -1.18
N ALA A 216 27.62 1.87 -2.12
CA ALA A 216 28.74 2.77 -1.91
C ALA A 216 28.30 4.20 -1.56
N ALA A 217 27.14 4.64 -2.08
CA ALA A 217 26.50 5.91 -1.74
C ALA A 217 25.67 5.89 -0.44
N GLY A 218 25.68 4.80 0.33
CA GLY A 218 24.89 4.65 1.56
C GLY A 218 23.38 4.54 1.31
N ARG A 219 22.96 4.21 0.08
CA ARG A 219 21.56 4.16 -0.33
C ARG A 219 21.00 2.73 -0.48
N GLN A 220 21.45 1.83 0.39
CA GLN A 220 20.94 0.45 0.44
C GLN A 220 19.38 0.37 0.45
N PRO A 221 18.63 1.20 1.23
CA PRO A 221 17.17 1.13 1.22
C PRO A 221 16.54 1.42 -0.14
N LEU A 222 17.19 2.24 -0.98
CA LEU A 222 16.71 2.49 -2.34
C LEU A 222 16.90 1.25 -3.21
N TRP A 223 18.04 0.55 -3.10
CA TRP A 223 18.25 -0.72 -3.78
C TRP A 223 17.18 -1.76 -3.41
N ASP A 224 16.86 -1.92 -2.12
CA ASP A 224 15.89 -2.89 -1.65
C ASP A 224 14.48 -2.63 -2.21
N ARG A 225 14.18 -1.36 -2.54
CA ARG A 225 12.90 -0.96 -3.15
C ARG A 225 12.84 -1.17 -4.66
N ILE A 226 13.94 -0.97 -5.40
CA ILE A 226 13.93 -1.01 -6.87
C ILE A 226 14.56 -2.25 -7.45
N GLY A 227 15.54 -2.84 -6.75
CA GLY A 227 16.37 -3.95 -7.25
C GLY A 227 15.92 -5.33 -6.81
N ARG A 228 14.90 -5.45 -5.97
CA ARG A 228 14.42 -6.73 -5.45
C ARG A 228 12.99 -7.03 -5.90
N GLU A 229 12.66 -8.31 -5.98
CA GLU A 229 11.31 -8.78 -6.34
C GLU A 229 10.36 -8.70 -5.13
N LEU A 230 9.11 -8.37 -5.38
CA LEU A 230 8.00 -8.53 -4.44
C LEU A 230 6.73 -8.83 -5.25
N VAL A 231 6.42 -10.09 -5.42
CA VAL A 231 5.19 -10.55 -6.05
C VAL A 231 4.27 -11.10 -4.96
N ALA A 232 3.03 -10.66 -4.95
CA ALA A 232 2.01 -11.07 -4.00
C ALA A 232 0.77 -11.60 -4.72
N SER A 233 -0.04 -12.38 -4.03
CA SER A 233 -1.27 -12.96 -4.55
C SER A 233 -2.49 -12.42 -3.81
N SER A 234 -3.47 -11.91 -4.54
CA SER A 234 -4.80 -11.54 -4.02
C SER A 234 -5.85 -12.66 -4.19
N ALA A 235 -5.41 -13.89 -4.47
CA ALA A 235 -6.31 -15.00 -4.77
C ALA A 235 -7.33 -15.28 -3.64
N LYS A 236 -6.97 -15.05 -2.38
CA LYS A 236 -7.89 -15.21 -1.24
C LYS A 236 -9.02 -14.19 -1.30
N LEU A 237 -8.74 -12.93 -1.57
CA LEU A 237 -9.76 -11.88 -1.70
C LEU A 237 -10.61 -12.08 -2.96
N GLN A 238 -10.00 -12.58 -4.06
CA GLN A 238 -10.75 -12.92 -5.27
C GLN A 238 -11.76 -14.05 -5.02
N LYS A 239 -11.41 -15.05 -4.22
CA LYS A 239 -12.34 -16.11 -3.80
C LYS A 239 -13.49 -15.58 -2.93
N ALA A 240 -13.29 -14.47 -2.23
CA ALA A 240 -14.32 -13.77 -1.48
C ALA A 240 -15.16 -12.82 -2.36
N GLY A 241 -15.01 -12.84 -3.68
CA GLY A 241 -15.83 -12.08 -4.63
C GLY A 241 -15.20 -10.81 -5.19
N TRP A 242 -13.97 -10.43 -4.76
CA TRP A 242 -13.30 -9.27 -5.33
C TRP A 242 -12.70 -9.58 -6.71
N SER A 243 -12.82 -8.63 -7.63
CA SER A 243 -12.20 -8.73 -8.96
C SER A 243 -11.58 -7.40 -9.32
N PRO A 244 -10.23 -7.29 -9.41
CA PRO A 244 -9.61 -6.05 -9.85
C PRO A 244 -9.96 -5.75 -11.31
N GLU A 245 -10.54 -4.60 -11.56
CA GLU A 245 -11.00 -4.17 -12.90
C GLU A 245 -9.90 -3.44 -13.65
N ILE A 246 -9.07 -2.69 -12.93
CA ILE A 246 -7.98 -1.89 -13.53
C ILE A 246 -6.76 -2.79 -13.70
N GLU A 247 -6.34 -2.97 -14.95
CA GLU A 247 -5.05 -3.60 -15.27
C GLU A 247 -3.89 -2.69 -14.91
N THR A 248 -2.80 -3.22 -14.36
CA THR A 248 -1.64 -2.45 -13.88
C THR A 248 -1.09 -1.47 -14.93
N ARG A 249 -0.92 -1.93 -16.19
CA ARG A 249 -0.39 -1.08 -17.27
C ARG A 249 -1.38 0.02 -17.66
N ALA A 250 -2.66 -0.29 -17.73
CA ALA A 250 -3.71 0.68 -18.05
C ALA A 250 -3.80 1.76 -16.97
N GLY A 251 -3.79 1.39 -15.70
CA GLY A 251 -3.81 2.31 -14.59
C GLY A 251 -2.57 3.20 -14.51
N LEU A 252 -1.37 2.66 -14.77
CA LEU A 252 -0.14 3.45 -14.84
C LEU A 252 -0.17 4.46 -16.00
N ARG A 253 -0.73 4.10 -17.18
CA ARG A 253 -0.92 5.04 -18.29
C ARG A 253 -1.86 6.17 -17.89
N ALA A 254 -2.98 5.86 -17.26
CA ALA A 254 -3.97 6.84 -16.85
C ALA A 254 -3.40 7.90 -15.89
N MET A 255 -2.41 7.55 -15.06
CA MET A 255 -1.74 8.50 -14.16
C MET A 255 -0.95 9.59 -14.88
N MET A 256 -0.50 9.36 -16.11
CA MET A 256 0.31 10.30 -16.90
C MET A 256 -0.54 11.14 -17.85
N GLY A 257 -1.84 10.83 -17.99
CA GLY A 257 -2.79 11.63 -18.76
C GLY A 257 -3.00 13.02 -18.15
N PRO A 258 -3.59 13.98 -18.89
CA PRO A 258 -3.93 15.28 -18.35
C PRO A 258 -4.76 15.04 -17.08
N SER A 259 -4.34 15.68 -15.98
CA SER A 259 -5.06 15.65 -14.73
C SER A 259 -6.50 16.07 -15.02
N SER A 260 -7.43 15.11 -14.97
CA SER A 260 -8.85 15.40 -14.94
C SER A 260 -9.12 16.12 -13.61
N ASP A 261 -9.10 17.44 -13.67
CA ASP A 261 -9.41 18.36 -12.56
C ASP A 261 -10.92 18.38 -12.28
N GLU A 262 -11.60 17.27 -12.58
CA GLU A 262 -12.98 16.99 -12.24
C GLU A 262 -13.04 15.92 -11.15
N SER A 263 -12.72 16.34 -9.92
CA SER A 263 -13.19 15.63 -8.73
C SER A 263 -14.71 15.83 -8.64
N PRO A 264 -15.53 14.78 -8.69
CA PRO A 264 -16.99 14.90 -8.51
C PRO A 264 -17.40 15.26 -7.07
N PHE A 265 -16.46 15.57 -6.18
CA PHE A 265 -16.65 15.92 -4.77
C PHE A 265 -16.22 17.36 -4.44
N ARG A 266 -16.37 18.32 -5.35
CA ARG A 266 -16.52 19.73 -4.99
C ARG A 266 -18.01 20.06 -5.02
N SER A 267 -18.66 19.86 -3.92
CA SER A 267 -19.92 20.53 -3.58
C SER A 267 -19.66 21.38 -2.35
N ASP A 268 -20.03 22.63 -2.50
CA ASP A 268 -20.12 23.81 -1.66
C ASP A 268 -20.16 23.62 -0.13
#